data_297c83e6bd94a34311b95b48e45390f0
#
_entry.id   297c83e6bd94a34311b95b48e45390f0
#
_cell.length_a   1.000
_cell.length_b   1.000
_cell.length_c   1.000
_cell.angle_alpha   90.00
_cell.angle_beta   90.00
_cell.angle_gamma   90.00
#
_symmetry.space_group_name_H-M   'P 1'
#
loop_
_entity.id
_entity.type
_entity.pdbx_description
1 polymer ?
#
loop_
_entity_poly.entity_id
_entity_poly.type
_entity_poly.pdbx_seq_one_letter_code
_entity_poly.pdbx_strand_id
1 'polypeptide(L)'
;LRIRLELKSSQLHRLTDGLERLGLQDSALAMRARRAIEAVKTQHAACPTGKDAAPEIIKDFAQTLIACRDKALLDATELLPLFQDAAVGLDDEARLHLRTIRAGFMNHGLGIARIHTRLNAAQIYNVARTRLGLTDDPALPSRRRVLLAKIDEALSDLKPRAVDFGALLVEPASAARLMMTMAQILKHIDSGSPIRFLIAETESGY
;
A
#
# COMPACT_ATOMS: atom_id res chain seq x y z
N LEU A 1 4.48 6.51 -4.19
CA LEU A 1 3.79 5.65 -5.15
C LEU A 1 4.76 5.06 -6.16
N ARG A 2 5.51 5.89 -6.91
CA ARG A 2 6.43 5.46 -7.97
C ARG A 2 7.45 4.42 -7.52
N ILE A 3 8.20 4.71 -6.44
CA ILE A 3 9.18 3.76 -5.87
C ILE A 3 8.51 2.42 -5.53
N ARG A 4 7.28 2.43 -5.02
CA ARG A 4 6.57 1.20 -4.70
C ARG A 4 6.25 0.37 -5.94
N LEU A 5 5.89 1.01 -7.04
CA LEU A 5 5.68 0.34 -8.33
C LEU A 5 6.99 -0.23 -8.89
N GLU A 6 8.10 0.49 -8.77
CA GLU A 6 9.43 0.04 -9.19
C GLU A 6 9.89 -1.21 -8.41
N LEU A 7 9.75 -1.20 -7.08
CA LEU A 7 10.08 -2.33 -6.24
C LEU A 7 9.22 -3.56 -6.56
N LYS A 8 7.92 -3.35 -6.75
CA LYS A 8 6.99 -4.40 -7.16
C LYS A 8 7.36 -5.00 -8.53
N SER A 9 7.68 -4.15 -9.50
CA SER A 9 8.17 -4.59 -10.81
C SER A 9 9.41 -5.45 -10.69
N SER A 10 10.40 -5.01 -9.91
CA SER A 10 11.63 -5.75 -9.65
C SER A 10 11.38 -7.13 -9.04
N GLN A 11 10.49 -7.21 -8.04
CA GLN A 11 10.16 -8.51 -7.41
C GLN A 11 9.47 -9.47 -8.37
N LEU A 12 8.56 -8.97 -9.19
CA LEU A 12 7.87 -9.79 -10.18
C LEU A 12 8.81 -10.29 -11.28
N HIS A 13 9.76 -9.46 -11.73
CA HIS A 13 10.80 -9.92 -12.68
C HIS A 13 11.69 -10.98 -12.07
N ARG A 14 12.16 -10.79 -10.82
CA ARG A 14 12.94 -11.82 -10.12
C ARG A 14 12.20 -13.14 -10.00
N LEU A 15 10.89 -13.09 -9.78
CA LEU A 15 10.05 -14.29 -9.76
C LEU A 15 10.03 -14.95 -11.15
N THR A 16 9.73 -14.20 -12.22
CA THR A 16 9.70 -14.76 -13.58
C THR A 16 11.04 -15.32 -14.03
N ASP A 17 12.15 -14.64 -13.74
CA ASP A 17 13.49 -15.10 -14.05
C ASP A 17 13.84 -16.40 -13.30
N GLY A 18 13.41 -16.50 -12.03
CA GLY A 18 13.57 -17.71 -11.25
C GLY A 18 12.79 -18.90 -11.80
N LEU A 19 11.55 -18.65 -12.26
CA LEU A 19 10.71 -19.68 -12.88
C LEU A 19 11.23 -20.12 -14.24
N GLU A 20 11.76 -19.20 -15.04
CA GLU A 20 12.39 -19.52 -16.34
C GLU A 20 13.57 -20.46 -16.18
N ARG A 21 14.45 -20.23 -15.18
CA ARG A 21 15.58 -21.14 -14.87
C ARG A 21 15.13 -22.55 -14.48
N LEU A 22 13.91 -22.72 -14.02
CA LEU A 22 13.31 -24.02 -13.70
C LEU A 22 12.51 -24.62 -14.86
N GLY A 23 12.50 -23.99 -16.04
CA GLY A 23 11.67 -24.44 -17.17
C GLY A 23 10.16 -24.21 -16.96
N LEU A 24 9.78 -23.35 -16.01
CA LEU A 24 8.38 -23.10 -15.64
C LEU A 24 7.83 -21.81 -16.26
N GLN A 25 8.44 -21.31 -17.33
CA GLN A 25 8.03 -20.08 -18.02
C GLN A 25 6.59 -20.11 -18.54
N ASP A 26 6.06 -21.27 -18.84
CA ASP A 26 4.69 -21.44 -19.37
C ASP A 26 3.67 -21.87 -18.29
N SER A 27 4.09 -21.93 -17.04
CA SER A 27 3.21 -22.22 -15.91
C SER A 27 2.18 -21.13 -15.67
N ALA A 28 1.04 -21.48 -15.08
CA ALA A 28 0.03 -20.52 -14.65
C ALA A 28 0.62 -19.45 -13.70
N LEU A 29 1.59 -19.83 -12.87
CA LEU A 29 2.32 -18.96 -11.99
C LEU A 29 3.10 -17.88 -12.77
N ALA A 30 3.88 -18.28 -13.78
CA ALA A 30 4.64 -17.37 -14.62
C ALA A 30 3.70 -16.45 -15.44
N MET A 31 2.62 -16.99 -16.00
CA MET A 31 1.63 -16.20 -16.72
C MET A 31 0.95 -15.15 -15.81
N ARG A 32 0.60 -15.52 -14.58
CA ARG A 32 0.03 -14.59 -13.59
C ARG A 32 1.01 -13.48 -13.22
N ALA A 33 2.28 -13.83 -13.01
CA ALA A 33 3.34 -12.86 -12.73
C ALA A 33 3.56 -11.88 -13.90
N ARG A 34 3.63 -12.37 -15.14
CA ARG A 34 3.77 -11.50 -16.35
C ARG A 34 2.58 -10.56 -16.51
N ARG A 35 1.36 -11.04 -16.29
CA ARG A 35 0.16 -10.19 -16.31
C ARG A 35 0.24 -9.07 -15.28
N ALA A 36 0.78 -9.36 -14.08
CA ALA A 36 1.03 -8.35 -13.07
C ALA A 36 2.13 -7.37 -13.45
N ILE A 37 3.20 -7.82 -14.12
CA ILE A 37 4.28 -6.95 -14.65
C ILE A 37 3.70 -5.93 -15.64
N GLU A 38 2.85 -6.35 -16.58
CA GLU A 38 2.24 -5.43 -17.55
C GLU A 38 1.34 -4.40 -16.87
N ALA A 39 0.58 -4.81 -15.83
CA ALA A 39 -0.20 -3.86 -15.04
C ALA A 39 0.70 -2.83 -14.34
N VAL A 40 1.80 -3.28 -13.73
CA VAL A 40 2.77 -2.39 -13.05
C VAL A 40 3.44 -1.44 -14.04
N LYS A 41 3.83 -1.89 -15.23
CA LYS A 41 4.39 -1.02 -16.28
C LYS A 41 3.42 0.10 -16.65
N THR A 42 2.14 -0.25 -16.88
CA THR A 42 1.10 0.72 -17.20
C THR A 42 0.89 1.72 -16.06
N GLN A 43 0.80 1.24 -14.83
CA GLN A 43 0.66 2.08 -13.63
C GLN A 43 1.88 2.98 -13.41
N HIS A 44 3.09 2.47 -13.65
CA HIS A 44 4.33 3.24 -13.49
C HIS A 44 4.47 4.33 -14.54
N ALA A 45 4.10 4.04 -15.80
CA ALA A 45 4.13 5.02 -16.88
C ALA A 45 3.17 6.19 -16.63
N ALA A 46 2.00 5.91 -16.06
CA ALA A 46 1.00 6.93 -15.71
C ALA A 46 1.30 7.67 -14.39
N CYS A 47 2.25 7.17 -13.59
CA CYS A 47 2.52 7.72 -12.26
C CYS A 47 3.18 9.10 -12.35
N PRO A 48 2.61 10.14 -11.70
CA PRO A 48 3.17 11.49 -11.69
C PRO A 48 4.61 11.51 -11.19
N THR A 49 5.47 12.30 -11.84
CA THR A 49 6.90 12.44 -11.49
C THR A 49 7.23 13.70 -10.68
N GLY A 50 6.35 14.68 -10.71
CA GLY A 50 6.53 15.97 -10.01
C GLY A 50 5.78 16.04 -8.68
N LYS A 51 6.23 16.97 -7.82
CA LYS A 51 5.52 17.26 -6.55
C LYS A 51 4.21 18.01 -6.79
N ASP A 52 4.15 18.79 -7.86
CA ASP A 52 3.06 19.68 -8.21
C ASP A 52 2.38 19.21 -9.50
N ALA A 53 2.09 17.91 -9.57
CA ALA A 53 1.38 17.36 -10.71
C ALA A 53 -0.03 17.97 -10.82
N ALA A 54 -0.41 18.37 -12.03
CA ALA A 54 -1.73 18.92 -12.30
C ALA A 54 -2.83 17.92 -11.88
N PRO A 55 -4.00 18.39 -11.41
CA PRO A 55 -5.11 17.54 -10.99
C PRO A 55 -5.53 16.53 -12.04
N GLU A 56 -5.46 16.90 -13.33
CA GLU A 56 -5.78 16.04 -14.46
C GLU A 56 -4.85 14.82 -14.53
N ILE A 57 -3.53 15.03 -14.35
CA ILE A 57 -2.53 13.95 -14.36
C ILE A 57 -2.78 12.98 -13.20
N ILE A 58 -3.16 13.51 -12.03
CA ILE A 58 -3.49 12.67 -10.86
C ILE A 58 -4.77 11.88 -11.11
N LYS A 59 -5.76 12.49 -11.76
CA LYS A 59 -7.00 11.84 -12.15
C LYS A 59 -6.76 10.72 -13.15
N ASP A 60 -5.95 10.96 -14.17
CA ASP A 60 -5.60 9.95 -15.18
C ASP A 60 -4.83 8.78 -14.57
N PHE A 61 -3.91 9.08 -13.65
CA PHE A 61 -3.22 8.05 -12.88
C PHE A 61 -4.20 7.22 -12.03
N ALA A 62 -5.15 7.87 -11.36
CA ALA A 62 -6.18 7.20 -10.58
C ALA A 62 -7.03 6.25 -11.45
N GLN A 63 -7.45 6.70 -12.62
CA GLN A 63 -8.19 5.89 -13.58
C GLN A 63 -7.36 4.69 -14.06
N THR A 64 -6.07 4.90 -14.31
CA THR A 64 -5.14 3.83 -14.70
C THR A 64 -5.00 2.79 -13.58
N LEU A 65 -4.90 3.20 -12.32
CA LEU A 65 -4.85 2.27 -11.18
C LEU A 65 -6.13 1.42 -11.09
N ILE A 66 -7.29 2.02 -11.31
CA ILE A 66 -8.58 1.33 -11.30
C ILE A 66 -8.68 0.36 -12.48
N ALA A 67 -8.34 0.80 -13.69
CA ALA A 67 -8.40 -0.02 -14.90
C ALA A 67 -7.44 -1.22 -14.87
N CYS A 68 -6.31 -1.11 -14.16
CA CYS A 68 -5.35 -2.18 -14.01
C CYS A 68 -5.69 -3.18 -12.90
N ARG A 69 -6.73 -2.95 -12.10
CA ARG A 69 -7.01 -3.70 -10.87
C ARG A 69 -7.09 -5.21 -11.07
N ASP A 70 -7.81 -5.67 -12.09
CA ASP A 70 -8.01 -7.10 -12.35
C ASP A 70 -6.74 -7.82 -12.84
N LYS A 71 -5.79 -7.06 -13.36
CA LYS A 71 -4.48 -7.56 -13.82
C LYS A 71 -3.41 -7.43 -12.74
N ALA A 72 -3.56 -6.45 -11.86
CA ALA A 72 -2.61 -6.21 -10.78
C ALA A 72 -2.59 -7.37 -9.78
N LEU A 73 -1.42 -7.70 -9.28
CA LEU A 73 -1.24 -8.55 -8.10
C LEU A 73 -1.17 -7.62 -6.90
N LEU A 74 -2.11 -7.73 -5.98
CA LEU A 74 -2.17 -6.83 -4.81
C LEU A 74 -1.55 -7.45 -3.56
N ASP A 75 -1.59 -8.78 -3.45
CA ASP A 75 -1.01 -9.52 -2.34
C ASP A 75 -0.18 -10.69 -2.88
N ALA A 76 1.03 -10.87 -2.34
CA ALA A 76 1.89 -11.99 -2.71
C ALA A 76 1.25 -13.34 -2.44
N THR A 77 0.39 -13.43 -1.43
CA THR A 77 -0.30 -14.67 -1.03
C THR A 77 -1.27 -15.20 -2.09
N GLU A 78 -1.74 -14.33 -3.00
CA GLU A 78 -2.55 -14.75 -4.16
C GLU A 78 -1.84 -15.79 -5.05
N LEU A 79 -0.50 -15.83 -5.00
CA LEU A 79 0.29 -16.78 -5.79
C LEU A 79 0.50 -18.14 -5.11
N LEU A 80 0.13 -18.29 -3.83
CA LEU A 80 0.38 -19.53 -3.08
C LEU A 80 -0.22 -20.79 -3.75
N PRO A 81 -1.47 -20.81 -4.22
CA PRO A 81 -2.01 -21.96 -4.94
C PRO A 81 -1.23 -22.27 -6.22
N LEU A 82 -0.85 -21.23 -6.97
CA LEU A 82 -0.11 -21.39 -8.21
C LEU A 82 1.32 -21.93 -7.99
N PHE A 83 1.95 -21.63 -6.86
CA PHE A 83 3.21 -22.26 -6.45
C PHE A 83 3.03 -23.73 -6.14
N GLN A 84 1.90 -24.13 -5.56
CA GLN A 84 1.58 -25.54 -5.29
C GLN A 84 1.40 -26.31 -6.60
N ASP A 85 0.63 -25.76 -7.53
CA ASP A 85 0.38 -26.35 -8.83
C ASP A 85 1.69 -26.47 -9.65
N ALA A 86 2.53 -25.45 -9.64
CA ALA A 86 3.81 -25.44 -10.34
C ALA A 86 4.82 -26.46 -9.78
N ALA A 87 4.63 -26.94 -8.56
CA ALA A 87 5.48 -27.98 -7.94
C ALA A 87 5.16 -29.41 -8.40
N VAL A 88 4.00 -29.58 -9.05
CA VAL A 88 3.55 -30.91 -9.51
C VAL A 88 4.44 -31.39 -10.66
N GLY A 89 4.96 -32.61 -10.55
CA GLY A 89 5.79 -33.22 -11.58
C GLY A 89 7.26 -32.80 -11.57
N LEU A 90 7.68 -31.88 -10.70
CA LEU A 90 9.09 -31.52 -10.53
C LEU A 90 9.84 -32.61 -9.75
N ASP A 91 11.11 -32.81 -10.10
CA ASP A 91 12.03 -33.58 -9.28
C ASP A 91 12.36 -32.86 -7.95
N ASP A 92 13.11 -33.53 -7.07
CA ASP A 92 13.37 -33.00 -5.73
C ASP A 92 14.24 -31.75 -5.74
N GLU A 93 15.19 -31.64 -6.68
CA GLU A 93 16.07 -30.48 -6.82
C GLU A 93 15.29 -29.25 -7.31
N ALA A 94 14.54 -29.39 -8.40
CA ALA A 94 13.71 -28.31 -8.94
C ALA A 94 12.64 -27.88 -7.94
N ARG A 95 12.06 -28.84 -7.19
CA ARG A 95 11.09 -28.57 -6.13
C ARG A 95 11.72 -27.79 -4.98
N LEU A 96 12.95 -28.09 -4.58
CA LEU A 96 13.68 -27.33 -3.57
C LEU A 96 13.96 -25.91 -4.03
N HIS A 97 14.38 -25.72 -5.27
CA HIS A 97 14.59 -24.40 -5.87
C HIS A 97 13.28 -23.60 -5.92
N LEU A 98 12.18 -24.18 -6.35
CA LEU A 98 10.87 -23.53 -6.36
C LEU A 98 10.42 -23.10 -4.95
N ARG A 99 10.66 -23.95 -3.94
CA ARG A 99 10.39 -23.61 -2.52
C ARG A 99 11.24 -22.43 -2.06
N THR A 100 12.49 -22.35 -2.48
CA THR A 100 13.40 -21.24 -2.15
C THR A 100 12.92 -19.93 -2.78
N ILE A 101 12.53 -19.96 -4.06
CA ILE A 101 11.94 -18.82 -4.76
C ILE A 101 10.67 -18.36 -4.05
N ARG A 102 9.77 -19.30 -3.71
CA ARG A 102 8.55 -19.00 -2.97
C ARG A 102 8.85 -18.34 -1.63
N ALA A 103 9.76 -18.93 -0.84
CA ALA A 103 10.11 -18.40 0.47
C ALA A 103 10.68 -16.98 0.38
N GLY A 104 11.59 -16.73 -0.55
CA GLY A 104 12.12 -15.40 -0.81
C GLY A 104 11.05 -14.40 -1.22
N PHE A 105 10.17 -14.78 -2.14
CA PHE A 105 9.07 -13.92 -2.59
C PHE A 105 8.07 -13.61 -1.46
N MET A 106 7.68 -14.60 -0.66
CA MET A 106 6.74 -14.41 0.45
C MET A 106 7.34 -13.58 1.60
N ASN A 107 8.63 -13.78 1.93
CA ASN A 107 9.30 -13.04 2.99
C ASN A 107 9.46 -11.54 2.66
N HIS A 108 9.72 -11.22 1.41
CA HIS A 108 9.91 -9.83 0.96
C HIS A 108 8.61 -9.17 0.50
N GLY A 109 7.58 -9.94 0.18
CA GLY A 109 6.34 -9.45 -0.39
C GLY A 109 6.55 -8.74 -1.74
N LEU A 110 5.54 -8.02 -2.19
CA LEU A 110 5.59 -7.29 -3.47
C LEU A 110 6.51 -6.08 -3.44
N GLY A 111 6.78 -5.52 -2.29
CA GLY A 111 7.46 -4.24 -2.20
C GLY A 111 8.86 -4.27 -1.61
N ILE A 112 9.42 -5.42 -1.29
CA ILE A 112 10.76 -5.63 -0.71
C ILE A 112 10.95 -4.93 0.65
N ALA A 113 10.49 -3.68 0.76
CA ALA A 113 10.65 -2.83 1.92
C ALA A 113 9.30 -2.40 2.50
N ARG A 114 9.25 -2.25 3.82
CA ARG A 114 8.08 -1.71 4.52
C ARG A 114 7.99 -0.20 4.31
N ILE A 115 6.76 0.31 4.25
CA ILE A 115 6.53 1.75 4.19
C ILE A 115 6.56 2.31 5.60
N HIS A 116 7.48 3.23 5.84
CA HIS A 116 7.54 4.03 7.06
C HIS A 116 7.15 5.46 6.71
N THR A 117 6.15 5.97 7.38
CA THR A 117 5.62 7.32 7.16
C THR A 117 5.73 8.12 8.44
N ARG A 118 6.33 9.30 8.35
CA ARG A 118 6.51 10.19 9.48
C ARG A 118 5.42 11.25 9.50
N LEU A 119 4.78 11.42 10.65
CA LEU A 119 3.81 12.47 10.93
C LEU A 119 4.26 13.24 12.18
N ASN A 120 3.96 14.52 12.22
CA ASN A 120 4.12 15.32 13.42
C ASN A 120 2.82 15.27 14.25
N ALA A 121 2.92 15.18 15.58
CA ALA A 121 1.78 15.14 16.47
C ALA A 121 0.85 16.33 16.26
N ALA A 122 1.39 17.54 16.08
CA ALA A 122 0.60 18.75 15.84
C ALA A 122 -0.28 18.64 14.56
N GLN A 123 0.21 17.97 13.50
CA GLN A 123 -0.58 17.76 12.29
C GLN A 123 -1.78 16.84 12.57
N ILE A 124 -1.58 15.79 13.38
CA ILE A 124 -2.64 14.86 13.76
C ILE A 124 -3.67 15.58 14.64
N TYR A 125 -3.21 16.33 15.66
CA TYR A 125 -4.09 17.12 16.52
C TYR A 125 -4.95 18.10 15.73
N ASN A 126 -4.37 18.84 14.80
CA ASN A 126 -5.11 19.80 14.00
C ASN A 126 -6.21 19.13 13.16
N VAL A 127 -5.92 17.97 12.58
CA VAL A 127 -6.93 17.21 11.83
C VAL A 127 -8.04 16.71 12.76
N ALA A 128 -7.70 16.11 13.90
CA ALA A 128 -8.67 15.61 14.87
C ALA A 128 -9.56 16.75 15.41
N ARG A 129 -8.96 17.86 15.83
CA ARG A 129 -9.69 19.03 16.33
C ARG A 129 -10.70 19.54 15.30
N THR A 130 -10.25 19.73 14.07
CA THR A 130 -11.13 20.23 13.00
C THR A 130 -12.29 19.28 12.72
N ARG A 131 -12.02 17.98 12.67
CA ARG A 131 -13.05 16.98 12.35
C ARG A 131 -14.05 16.73 13.49
N LEU A 132 -13.60 16.84 14.73
CA LEU A 132 -14.42 16.64 15.92
C LEU A 132 -15.02 17.94 16.46
N GLY A 133 -14.76 19.09 15.80
CA GLY A 133 -15.25 20.40 16.26
C GLY A 133 -14.68 20.80 17.63
N LEU A 134 -13.45 20.39 17.95
CA LEU A 134 -12.81 20.65 19.24
C LEU A 134 -12.14 22.02 19.22
N THR A 135 -12.59 22.91 20.12
CA THR A 135 -12.03 24.26 20.27
C THR A 135 -11.00 24.35 21.40
N ASP A 136 -11.01 23.39 22.31
CA ASP A 136 -10.12 23.39 23.47
C ASP A 136 -8.65 23.14 23.09
N ASP A 137 -7.73 23.81 23.79
CA ASP A 137 -6.31 23.60 23.62
C ASP A 137 -5.88 22.27 24.27
N PRO A 138 -5.33 21.30 23.53
CA PRO A 138 -4.90 20.03 24.07
C PRO A 138 -3.69 20.17 25.02
N ALA A 139 -2.95 21.29 24.98
CA ALA A 139 -1.87 21.57 25.90
C ALA A 139 -2.35 21.83 27.35
N LEU A 140 -3.64 22.17 27.54
CA LEU A 140 -4.20 22.38 28.86
C LEU A 140 -4.54 21.06 29.56
N PRO A 141 -3.85 20.68 30.64
CA PRO A 141 -4.09 19.40 31.33
C PRO A 141 -5.53 19.20 31.80
N SER A 142 -6.20 20.28 32.21
CA SER A 142 -7.59 20.25 32.65
C SER A 142 -8.59 19.89 31.55
N ARG A 143 -8.23 20.07 30.30
CA ARG A 143 -9.06 19.78 29.12
C ARG A 143 -8.81 18.40 28.52
N ARG A 144 -7.72 17.76 28.88
CA ARG A 144 -7.34 16.45 28.32
C ARG A 144 -8.40 15.37 28.52
N ARG A 145 -9.03 15.30 29.71
CA ARG A 145 -10.11 14.33 29.99
C ARG A 145 -11.32 14.54 29.08
N VAL A 146 -11.71 15.80 28.89
CA VAL A 146 -12.85 16.14 28.01
C VAL A 146 -12.54 15.79 26.56
N LEU A 147 -11.30 16.07 26.14
CA LEU A 147 -10.83 15.74 24.79
C LEU A 147 -10.84 14.22 24.55
N LEU A 148 -10.30 13.44 25.52
CA LEU A 148 -10.34 11.97 25.43
C LEU A 148 -11.76 11.43 25.37
N ALA A 149 -12.65 11.90 26.24
CA ALA A 149 -14.03 11.43 26.24
C ALA A 149 -14.72 11.69 24.88
N LYS A 150 -14.49 12.86 24.27
CA LYS A 150 -15.01 13.17 22.93
C LYS A 150 -14.38 12.31 21.83
N ILE A 151 -13.10 11.98 21.94
CA ILE A 151 -12.42 11.07 21.01
C ILE A 151 -13.00 9.66 21.16
N ASP A 152 -13.15 9.16 22.37
CA ASP A 152 -13.71 7.83 22.65
C ASP A 152 -15.17 7.72 22.16
N GLU A 153 -15.98 8.75 22.37
CA GLU A 153 -17.33 8.84 21.81
C GLU A 153 -17.30 8.79 20.27
N ALA A 154 -16.43 9.56 19.64
CA ALA A 154 -16.31 9.57 18.17
C ALA A 154 -15.80 8.23 17.63
N LEU A 155 -14.93 7.54 18.36
CA LEU A 155 -14.41 6.22 17.97
C LEU A 155 -15.48 5.13 18.04
N SER A 156 -16.44 5.22 18.98
CA SER A 156 -17.53 4.24 19.10
C SER A 156 -18.46 4.23 17.89
N ASP A 157 -18.62 5.37 17.24
CA ASP A 157 -19.47 5.55 16.05
C ASP A 157 -18.67 5.51 14.73
N LEU A 158 -17.36 5.21 14.80
CA LEU A 158 -16.48 5.24 13.64
C LEU A 158 -16.86 4.15 12.63
N LYS A 159 -17.22 4.58 11.43
CA LYS A 159 -17.46 3.67 10.30
C LYS A 159 -16.31 3.77 9.30
N PRO A 160 -15.88 2.65 8.71
CA PRO A 160 -14.92 2.68 7.62
C PRO A 160 -15.41 3.61 6.51
N ARG A 161 -14.59 4.59 6.14
CA ARG A 161 -14.92 5.53 5.08
C ARG A 161 -14.23 5.09 3.79
N ALA A 162 -14.99 5.02 2.71
CA ALA A 162 -14.40 4.86 1.40
C ALA A 162 -13.59 6.13 1.06
N VAL A 163 -12.32 5.93 0.70
CA VAL A 163 -11.44 6.99 0.25
C VAL A 163 -11.21 6.80 -1.24
N ASP A 164 -11.61 7.80 -2.02
CA ASP A 164 -11.34 7.87 -3.44
C ASP A 164 -10.28 8.95 -3.75
N PHE A 165 -9.85 9.02 -5.01
CA PHE A 165 -8.87 10.01 -5.43
C PHE A 165 -9.45 11.43 -5.48
N GLY A 166 -10.74 11.61 -5.69
CA GLY A 166 -11.40 12.92 -5.64
C GLY A 166 -11.32 13.52 -4.24
N ALA A 167 -11.65 12.72 -3.22
CA ALA A 167 -11.51 13.13 -1.83
C ALA A 167 -10.06 13.46 -1.47
N LEU A 168 -9.08 12.68 -1.98
CA LEU A 168 -7.66 12.95 -1.76
C LEU A 168 -7.20 14.29 -2.34
N LEU A 169 -7.68 14.67 -3.53
CA LEU A 169 -7.29 15.91 -4.21
C LEU A 169 -7.77 17.16 -3.48
N VAL A 170 -8.94 17.09 -2.83
CA VAL A 170 -9.55 18.23 -2.13
C VAL A 170 -9.22 18.29 -0.63
N GLU A 171 -8.56 17.26 -0.08
CA GLU A 171 -8.21 17.22 1.34
C GLU A 171 -7.12 18.26 1.65
N PRO A 172 -7.41 19.32 2.43
CA PRO A 172 -6.43 20.37 2.71
C PRO A 172 -5.40 19.94 3.76
N ALA A 173 -5.77 19.04 4.68
CA ALA A 173 -4.92 18.65 5.79
C ALA A 173 -3.86 17.63 5.36
N SER A 174 -2.58 17.98 5.52
CA SER A 174 -1.45 17.16 5.07
C SER A 174 -1.43 15.76 5.69
N ALA A 175 -1.73 15.62 6.99
CA ALA A 175 -1.78 14.33 7.67
C ALA A 175 -2.91 13.44 7.14
N ALA A 176 -4.10 13.99 6.94
CA ALA A 176 -5.23 13.26 6.37
C ALA A 176 -4.92 12.85 4.92
N ARG A 177 -4.39 13.75 4.10
CA ARG A 177 -3.99 13.46 2.72
C ARG A 177 -2.96 12.33 2.65
N LEU A 178 -1.99 12.32 3.57
CA LEU A 178 -1.01 11.26 3.66
C LEU A 178 -1.64 9.91 3.98
N MET A 179 -2.53 9.84 4.98
CA MET A 179 -3.27 8.62 5.33
C MET A 179 -4.13 8.12 4.15
N MET A 180 -4.81 9.05 3.45
CA MET A 180 -5.59 8.73 2.25
C MET A 180 -4.70 8.19 1.12
N THR A 181 -3.50 8.76 0.94
CA THR A 181 -2.51 8.27 -0.03
C THR A 181 -2.06 6.85 0.30
N MET A 182 -1.80 6.55 1.57
CA MET A 182 -1.45 5.20 2.01
C MET A 182 -2.60 4.22 1.77
N ALA A 183 -3.84 4.63 2.02
CA ALA A 183 -5.01 3.83 1.70
C ALA A 183 -5.09 3.49 0.19
N GLN A 184 -4.73 4.42 -0.71
CA GLN A 184 -4.67 4.14 -2.15
C GLN A 184 -3.55 3.15 -2.51
N ILE A 185 -2.41 3.19 -1.83
CA ILE A 185 -1.35 2.19 -2.03
C ILE A 185 -1.86 0.79 -1.68
N LEU A 186 -2.47 0.62 -0.50
CA LEU A 186 -3.03 -0.67 -0.07
C LEU A 186 -4.13 -1.16 -1.02
N LYS A 187 -4.96 -0.26 -1.49
CA LYS A 187 -6.11 -0.59 -2.35
C LYS A 187 -5.72 -0.98 -3.78
N HIS A 188 -4.66 -0.39 -4.33
CA HIS A 188 -4.38 -0.49 -5.78
C HIS A 188 -3.00 -1.01 -6.14
N ILE A 189 -2.04 -1.03 -5.20
CA ILE A 189 -0.65 -1.38 -5.50
C ILE A 189 -0.19 -2.59 -4.71
N ASP A 190 -0.31 -2.55 -3.37
CA ASP A 190 0.24 -3.58 -2.48
C ASP A 190 -0.54 -3.60 -1.16
N SER A 191 -1.48 -4.53 -1.06
CA SER A 191 -2.31 -4.70 0.14
C SER A 191 -1.62 -5.53 1.23
N GLY A 192 -0.62 -6.32 0.88
CA GLY A 192 0.09 -7.22 1.80
C GLY A 192 1.20 -6.55 2.61
N SER A 193 1.58 -5.31 2.28
CA SER A 193 2.64 -4.62 3.00
C SER A 193 2.13 -3.75 4.14
N PRO A 194 2.59 -4.00 5.39
CA PRO A 194 2.22 -3.15 6.51
C PRO A 194 2.79 -1.73 6.33
N ILE A 195 1.96 -0.73 6.58
CA ILE A 195 2.35 0.67 6.65
C ILE A 195 2.57 1.02 8.12
N ARG A 196 3.73 1.59 8.43
CA ARG A 196 4.07 2.04 9.78
C ARG A 196 4.07 3.56 9.83
N PHE A 197 3.30 4.11 10.75
CA PHE A 197 3.31 5.54 11.07
C PHE A 197 4.25 5.78 12.24
N LEU A 198 5.21 6.70 12.05
CA LEU A 198 6.07 7.22 13.09
C LEU A 198 5.56 8.61 13.44
N ILE A 199 5.06 8.79 14.65
CA ILE A 199 4.58 10.07 15.13
C ILE A 199 5.72 10.74 15.91
N ALA A 200 6.20 11.87 15.37
CA ALA A 200 7.24 12.67 16.00
C ALA A 200 6.63 13.71 16.95
N GLU A 201 7.42 14.14 17.94
CA GLU A 201 7.04 15.18 18.89
C GLU A 201 5.77 14.84 19.69
N THR A 202 5.63 13.59 20.06
CA THR A 202 4.56 13.12 20.93
C THR A 202 4.88 13.50 22.37
N GLU A 203 4.13 14.46 22.91
CA GLU A 203 4.24 14.88 24.33
C GLU A 203 3.32 14.05 25.23
N SER A 204 2.37 13.33 24.65
CA SER A 204 1.42 12.49 25.40
C SER A 204 0.95 11.33 24.51
N GLY A 205 0.38 10.30 25.11
CA GLY A 205 -0.24 9.17 24.43
C GLY A 205 -1.67 9.43 23.92
N TYR A 206 -2.08 10.69 23.84
CA TYR A 206 -3.40 11.11 23.39
C TYR A 206 -3.43 11.34 21.89
#